data_0541c604e8bd4680ab6c361532ace7f8
#
_entry.id   0541c604e8bd4680ab6c361532ace7f8
#
_cell.length_a   1.000
_cell.length_b   1.000
_cell.length_c   1.000
_cell.angle_alpha   90.00
_cell.angle_beta   90.00
_cell.angle_gamma   90.00
#
_symmetry.space_group_name_H-M   'P 1'
#
loop_
_entity.id
_entity.type
_entity.pdbx_description
1 polymer ?
#
loop_
_entity_poly.entity_id
_entity_poly.type
_entity_poly.pdbx_seq_one_letter_code
_entity_poly.pdbx_strand_id
1 'polypeptide(L)'
;MSADPRLAKLSLNQRTTQRWSVAEAVDGCVRAGIPAIGLWREPVAEIGVPAAARLVADAGLRVSSLCRGGFLTAADEAGRAAALADNRRAIDEAAELGAACLVLVVGGLPPGSRDLPGARQRVADALAELAPYAGERGVRLALEPLHPMYCADRAVLSTLGQALDLAEAFPAEQVGVVVDTFHVWWDPDVWRQIARAGTRIASFQVCDFLTPLPADVLLGRGMMGDGHIDFPPLRRAVEAAGYSGDVEVEIFNAEVWATDPDQVLATMTARYVDLVLAD
;
A
#
# COMPACT_ATOMS: atom_id res chain seq x y z
N MET A 1 8.67 26.70 11.19
CA MET A 1 7.45 27.05 10.44
C MET A 1 6.33 26.15 10.95
N SER A 2 5.11 26.65 11.20
CA SER A 2 3.98 25.77 11.57
C SER A 2 3.65 24.88 10.36
N ALA A 3 3.52 23.57 10.58
CA ALA A 3 3.13 22.64 9.51
C ALA A 3 1.75 23.03 8.97
N ASP A 4 1.54 22.91 7.66
CA ASP A 4 0.24 23.15 7.04
C ASP A 4 -0.76 22.11 7.56
N PRO A 5 -1.84 22.51 8.24
CA PRO A 5 -2.81 21.58 8.82
C PRO A 5 -3.51 20.70 7.76
N ARG A 6 -3.52 21.12 6.49
CA ARG A 6 -4.07 20.31 5.39
C ARG A 6 -3.24 19.05 5.12
N LEU A 7 -1.95 19.04 5.49
CA LEU A 7 -1.06 17.89 5.35
C LEU A 7 -1.18 16.87 6.49
N ALA A 8 -2.05 17.10 7.48
CA ALA A 8 -2.12 16.28 8.69
C ALA A 8 -2.33 14.77 8.48
N LYS A 9 -2.88 14.39 7.32
CA LYS A 9 -3.08 12.98 6.92
C LYS A 9 -2.20 12.55 5.74
N LEU A 10 -1.32 13.40 5.23
CA LEU A 10 -0.47 13.02 4.11
C LEU A 10 0.62 12.06 4.56
N SER A 11 0.84 11.00 3.78
CA SER A 11 1.95 10.07 3.94
C SER A 11 2.76 9.95 2.66
N LEU A 12 4.08 9.93 2.79
CA LEU A 12 5.00 9.61 1.71
C LEU A 12 5.21 8.09 1.68
N ASN A 13 4.84 7.40 0.60
CA ASN A 13 5.40 6.07 0.36
C ASN A 13 6.84 6.20 -0.13
N GLN A 14 7.77 5.50 0.52
CA GLN A 14 9.20 5.59 0.25
C GLN A 14 9.57 5.33 -1.23
N ARG A 15 8.80 4.53 -1.95
CA ARG A 15 9.02 4.29 -3.40
C ARG A 15 8.79 5.52 -4.27
N THR A 16 8.04 6.50 -3.81
CA THR A 16 7.87 7.77 -4.53
C THR A 16 9.20 8.53 -4.63
N THR A 17 10.05 8.42 -3.60
CA THR A 17 11.41 8.98 -3.56
C THR A 17 12.45 7.85 -3.55
N GLN A 18 12.37 6.92 -4.49
CA GLN A 18 13.11 5.65 -4.49
C GLN A 18 14.63 5.77 -4.31
N ARG A 19 15.22 6.91 -4.70
CA ARG A 19 16.66 7.13 -4.56
C ARG A 19 17.12 7.44 -3.13
N TRP A 20 16.18 7.80 -2.26
CA TRP A 20 16.47 8.09 -0.87
C TRP A 20 16.57 6.81 -0.03
N SER A 21 17.57 6.77 0.83
CA SER A 21 17.60 5.86 1.97
C SER A 21 16.45 6.14 2.93
N VAL A 22 16.22 5.24 3.89
CA VAL A 22 15.21 5.47 4.96
C VAL A 22 15.48 6.79 5.69
N ALA A 23 16.74 7.09 6.02
CA ALA A 23 17.12 8.32 6.72
C ALA A 23 16.79 9.57 5.90
N GLU A 24 17.17 9.60 4.62
CA GLU A 24 16.88 10.73 3.73
C GLU A 24 15.39 10.93 3.52
N ALA A 25 14.60 9.84 3.41
CA ALA A 25 13.15 9.91 3.27
C ALA A 25 12.48 10.47 4.54
N VAL A 26 12.92 10.04 5.71
CA VAL A 26 12.45 10.56 7.01
C VAL A 26 12.78 12.06 7.13
N ASP A 27 14.01 12.45 6.85
CA ASP A 27 14.42 13.87 6.88
C ASP A 27 13.62 14.70 5.86
N GLY A 28 13.37 14.16 4.69
CA GLY A 28 12.53 14.78 3.65
C GLY A 28 11.11 15.03 4.15
N CYS A 29 10.48 14.03 4.79
CA CYS A 29 9.17 14.19 5.39
C CYS A 29 9.15 15.32 6.44
N VAL A 30 10.14 15.36 7.32
CA VAL A 30 10.25 16.42 8.34
C VAL A 30 10.38 17.79 7.69
N ARG A 31 11.25 17.96 6.69
CA ARG A 31 11.44 19.23 5.98
C ARG A 31 10.16 19.69 5.26
N ALA A 32 9.44 18.74 4.63
CA ALA A 32 8.20 19.03 3.91
C ALA A 32 6.96 19.15 4.81
N GLY A 33 7.08 18.87 6.11
CA GLY A 33 5.94 18.87 7.03
C GLY A 33 4.96 17.72 6.83
N ILE A 34 5.42 16.60 6.26
CA ILE A 34 4.65 15.37 6.03
C ILE A 34 4.73 14.52 7.29
N PRO A 35 3.59 14.19 7.95
CA PRO A 35 3.62 13.57 9.28
C PRO A 35 3.65 12.04 9.27
N ALA A 36 3.63 11.40 8.09
CA ALA A 36 3.61 9.94 7.99
C ALA A 36 4.45 9.42 6.82
N ILE A 37 4.89 8.18 6.91
CA ILE A 37 5.70 7.50 5.89
C ILE A 37 5.26 6.05 5.74
N GLY A 38 5.07 5.59 4.49
CA GLY A 38 4.99 4.17 4.14
C GLY A 38 6.39 3.63 3.85
N LEU A 39 6.80 2.60 4.58
CA LEU A 39 8.15 2.04 4.48
C LEU A 39 8.16 0.77 3.60
N TRP A 40 9.35 0.48 3.05
CA TRP A 40 9.60 -0.76 2.32
C TRP A 40 10.64 -1.62 3.03
N ARG A 41 10.39 -2.95 3.04
CA ARG A 41 11.21 -3.93 3.78
C ARG A 41 12.66 -3.95 3.32
N GLU A 42 12.92 -3.80 2.00
CA GLU A 42 14.26 -3.85 1.47
C GLU A 42 15.13 -2.69 1.99
N PRO A 43 14.75 -1.40 1.88
CA PRO A 43 15.52 -0.32 2.48
C PRO A 43 15.60 -0.38 4.01
N VAL A 44 14.54 -0.85 4.68
CA VAL A 44 14.55 -1.06 6.13
C VAL A 44 15.60 -2.10 6.52
N ALA A 45 15.73 -3.19 5.75
CA ALA A 45 16.69 -4.25 6.00
C ALA A 45 18.15 -3.77 5.88
N GLU A 46 18.42 -2.74 5.06
CA GLU A 46 19.77 -2.17 4.91
C GLU A 46 20.32 -1.57 6.22
N ILE A 47 19.44 -0.98 7.03
CA ILE A 47 19.82 -0.35 8.32
C ILE A 47 19.37 -1.17 9.54
N GLY A 48 18.51 -2.16 9.31
CA GLY A 48 17.89 -2.99 10.35
C GLY A 48 16.62 -2.37 10.96
N VAL A 49 15.62 -3.22 11.24
CA VAL A 49 14.29 -2.81 11.74
C VAL A 49 14.37 -1.94 13.00
N PRO A 50 15.19 -2.30 14.05
CA PRO A 50 15.29 -1.47 15.27
C PRO A 50 15.83 -0.06 15.00
N ALA A 51 16.74 0.08 14.03
CA ALA A 51 17.30 1.40 13.69
C ALA A 51 16.27 2.23 12.91
N ALA A 52 15.56 1.63 11.95
CA ALA A 52 14.48 2.29 11.21
C ALA A 52 13.36 2.76 12.16
N ALA A 53 12.91 1.89 13.09
CA ALA A 53 11.88 2.22 14.07
C ALA A 53 12.27 3.44 14.93
N ARG A 54 13.50 3.44 15.45
CA ARG A 54 14.01 4.60 16.22
C ARG A 54 14.06 5.88 15.38
N LEU A 55 14.57 5.78 14.15
CA LEU A 55 14.71 6.94 13.27
C LEU A 55 13.34 7.61 12.99
N VAL A 56 12.31 6.81 12.70
CA VAL A 56 10.96 7.32 12.45
C VAL A 56 10.33 7.90 13.72
N ALA A 57 10.50 7.20 14.86
CA ALA A 57 9.99 7.66 16.16
C ALA A 57 10.63 8.97 16.61
N ASP A 58 11.96 9.09 16.49
CA ASP A 58 12.71 10.30 16.86
C ASP A 58 12.31 11.51 15.99
N ALA A 59 11.94 11.25 14.73
CA ALA A 59 11.40 12.26 13.82
C ALA A 59 9.94 12.64 14.10
N GLY A 60 9.23 11.90 14.97
CA GLY A 60 7.82 12.10 15.27
C GLY A 60 6.87 11.71 14.13
N LEU A 61 7.30 10.86 13.20
CA LEU A 61 6.49 10.39 12.10
C LEU A 61 5.67 9.15 12.48
N ARG A 62 4.50 9.00 11.85
CA ARG A 62 3.74 7.74 11.87
C ARG A 62 4.20 6.84 10.73
N VAL A 63 4.16 5.52 10.92
CA VAL A 63 4.33 4.55 9.84
C VAL A 63 2.95 4.17 9.31
N SER A 64 2.56 4.69 8.13
CA SER A 64 1.24 4.45 7.53
C SER A 64 1.10 3.02 7.00
N SER A 65 2.17 2.42 6.51
CA SER A 65 2.20 1.06 6.00
C SER A 65 3.62 0.49 6.03
N LEU A 66 3.73 -0.83 6.03
CA LEU A 66 4.94 -1.54 5.63
C LEU A 66 4.65 -2.31 4.34
N CYS A 67 5.41 -2.07 3.30
CA CYS A 67 5.41 -2.81 2.06
C CYS A 67 6.63 -3.74 2.00
N ARG A 68 6.51 -4.98 1.66
CA ARG A 68 5.26 -5.71 1.47
C ARG A 68 5.41 -7.15 1.93
N GLY A 69 4.33 -7.73 2.37
CA GLY A 69 4.19 -9.17 2.46
C GLY A 69 3.48 -9.72 1.21
N GLY A 70 3.03 -10.97 1.29
CA GLY A 70 2.25 -11.62 0.23
C GLY A 70 3.00 -12.74 -0.49
N PHE A 71 2.83 -12.85 -1.82
CA PHE A 71 3.35 -13.94 -2.66
C PHE A 71 2.94 -15.34 -2.20
N LEU A 72 1.64 -15.49 -1.90
CA LEU A 72 1.05 -16.64 -1.23
C LEU A 72 0.53 -17.72 -2.22
N THR A 73 0.85 -17.61 -3.51
CA THR A 73 0.27 -18.45 -4.56
C THR A 73 1.08 -19.69 -4.93
N ALA A 74 2.20 -19.97 -4.23
CA ALA A 74 3.07 -21.10 -4.50
C ALA A 74 2.28 -22.44 -4.54
N ALA A 75 2.52 -23.25 -5.60
CA ALA A 75 1.79 -24.49 -5.81
C ALA A 75 2.36 -25.66 -5.00
N ASP A 76 3.68 -25.67 -4.78
CA ASP A 76 4.36 -26.72 -4.03
C ASP A 76 4.45 -26.40 -2.54
N GLU A 77 4.67 -27.45 -1.74
CA GLU A 77 4.71 -27.35 -0.28
C GLU A 77 5.87 -26.49 0.23
N ALA A 78 7.06 -26.65 -0.38
CA ALA A 78 8.24 -25.92 0.03
C ALA A 78 8.07 -24.41 -0.21
N GLY A 79 7.52 -24.01 -1.36
CA GLY A 79 7.21 -22.63 -1.70
C GLY A 79 6.16 -22.03 -0.74
N ARG A 80 5.12 -22.80 -0.39
CA ARG A 80 4.12 -22.35 0.60
C ARG A 80 4.74 -22.14 1.98
N ALA A 81 5.54 -23.09 2.45
CA ALA A 81 6.23 -22.98 3.73
C ALA A 81 7.18 -21.77 3.78
N ALA A 82 7.94 -21.52 2.69
CA ALA A 82 8.82 -20.38 2.58
C ALA A 82 8.03 -19.05 2.59
N ALA A 83 6.92 -18.98 1.86
CA ALA A 83 6.05 -17.80 1.83
C ALA A 83 5.47 -17.49 3.22
N LEU A 84 4.96 -18.50 3.94
CA LEU A 84 4.45 -18.32 5.29
C LEU A 84 5.54 -17.85 6.25
N ALA A 85 6.74 -18.44 6.18
CA ALA A 85 7.87 -18.02 7.01
C ALA A 85 8.30 -16.57 6.74
N ASP A 86 8.31 -16.15 5.46
CA ASP A 86 8.63 -14.76 5.10
C ASP A 86 7.55 -13.78 5.59
N ASN A 87 6.28 -14.12 5.43
CA ASN A 87 5.20 -13.26 5.89
C ASN A 87 5.14 -13.16 7.42
N ARG A 88 5.50 -14.19 8.18
CA ARG A 88 5.66 -14.07 9.64
C ARG A 88 6.76 -13.08 9.99
N ARG A 89 7.89 -13.11 9.31
CA ARG A 89 8.94 -12.09 9.49
C ARG A 89 8.44 -10.69 9.14
N ALA A 90 7.70 -10.52 8.03
CA ALA A 90 7.12 -9.23 7.66
C ALA A 90 6.14 -8.70 8.70
N ILE A 91 5.36 -9.58 9.34
CA ILE A 91 4.47 -9.23 10.45
C ILE A 91 5.28 -8.76 11.67
N ASP A 92 6.36 -9.47 12.03
CA ASP A 92 7.23 -9.07 13.14
C ASP A 92 7.92 -7.72 12.87
N GLU A 93 8.39 -7.49 11.64
CA GLU A 93 8.93 -6.20 11.18
C GLU A 93 7.90 -5.07 11.27
N ALA A 94 6.65 -5.32 10.81
CA ALA A 94 5.56 -4.34 10.88
C ALA A 94 5.21 -3.98 12.33
N ALA A 95 5.17 -4.97 13.22
CA ALA A 95 4.93 -4.76 14.65
C ALA A 95 6.03 -3.89 15.29
N GLU A 96 7.29 -4.17 15.01
CA GLU A 96 8.44 -3.41 15.57
C GLU A 96 8.48 -1.96 15.04
N LEU A 97 8.11 -1.75 13.77
CA LEU A 97 8.01 -0.42 13.17
C LEU A 97 6.77 0.36 13.64
N GLY A 98 5.82 -0.28 14.31
CA GLY A 98 4.54 0.33 14.66
C GLY A 98 3.70 0.71 13.43
N ALA A 99 3.82 -0.06 12.33
CA ALA A 99 3.10 0.21 11.10
C ALA A 99 1.59 0.02 11.27
N ALA A 100 0.78 0.94 10.72
CA ALA A 100 -0.67 0.85 10.79
C ALA A 100 -1.22 -0.40 10.08
N CYS A 101 -0.53 -0.88 9.04
CA CYS A 101 -0.82 -2.15 8.39
C CYS A 101 0.41 -2.72 7.66
N LEU A 102 0.37 -4.04 7.38
CA LEU A 102 1.25 -4.71 6.44
C LEU A 102 0.50 -4.93 5.12
N VAL A 103 0.94 -4.27 4.06
CA VAL A 103 0.36 -4.43 2.72
C VAL A 103 0.74 -5.79 2.14
N LEU A 104 -0.26 -6.53 1.64
CA LEU A 104 -0.09 -7.84 1.03
C LEU A 104 -0.37 -7.81 -0.47
N VAL A 105 0.68 -7.91 -1.28
CA VAL A 105 0.61 -8.24 -2.70
C VAL A 105 0.59 -9.76 -2.83
N VAL A 106 -0.58 -10.34 -3.06
CA VAL A 106 -0.84 -11.77 -2.81
C VAL A 106 -0.11 -12.76 -3.73
N GLY A 107 0.48 -12.30 -4.82
CA GLY A 107 1.16 -13.12 -5.81
C GLY A 107 0.31 -13.39 -7.06
N GLY A 108 0.97 -13.51 -8.22
CA GLY A 108 0.39 -13.90 -9.49
C GLY A 108 0.24 -15.41 -9.61
N LEU A 109 -0.02 -15.89 -10.82
CA LEU A 109 -0.07 -17.32 -11.12
C LEU A 109 1.35 -17.93 -10.99
N PRO A 110 1.49 -19.11 -10.39
CA PRO A 110 2.75 -19.84 -10.44
C PRO A 110 3.19 -20.11 -11.88
N PRO A 111 4.49 -20.16 -12.16
CA PRO A 111 5.01 -20.40 -13.51
C PRO A 111 4.36 -21.61 -14.16
N GLY A 112 3.84 -21.43 -15.39
CA GLY A 112 3.16 -22.49 -16.16
C GLY A 112 1.75 -22.84 -15.70
N SER A 113 1.26 -22.29 -14.60
CA SER A 113 -0.10 -22.53 -14.10
C SER A 113 -1.14 -21.74 -14.89
N ARG A 114 -2.33 -22.34 -15.05
CA ARG A 114 -3.55 -21.69 -15.56
C ARG A 114 -4.68 -21.76 -14.54
N ASP A 115 -4.38 -22.24 -13.33
CA ASP A 115 -5.33 -22.46 -12.25
C ASP A 115 -5.48 -21.21 -11.37
N LEU A 116 -6.22 -20.22 -11.88
CA LEU A 116 -6.53 -18.99 -11.17
C LEU A 116 -7.40 -19.23 -9.91
N PRO A 117 -8.46 -20.07 -9.95
CA PRO A 117 -9.22 -20.40 -8.75
C PRO A 117 -8.36 -21.02 -7.65
N GLY A 118 -7.53 -22.01 -8.00
CA GLY A 118 -6.64 -22.65 -7.01
C GLY A 118 -5.56 -21.70 -6.47
N ALA A 119 -5.07 -20.74 -7.28
CA ALA A 119 -4.18 -19.70 -6.78
C ALA A 119 -4.86 -18.82 -5.72
N ARG A 120 -6.11 -18.41 -5.94
CA ARG A 120 -6.90 -17.66 -4.97
C ARG A 120 -7.20 -18.47 -3.71
N GLN A 121 -7.47 -19.78 -3.85
CA GLN A 121 -7.67 -20.65 -2.70
C GLN A 121 -6.41 -20.74 -1.83
N ARG A 122 -5.22 -20.83 -2.43
CA ARG A 122 -3.94 -20.83 -1.70
C ARG A 122 -3.71 -19.53 -0.92
N VAL A 123 -4.17 -18.39 -1.45
CA VAL A 123 -4.16 -17.12 -0.70
C VAL A 123 -5.08 -17.21 0.52
N ALA A 124 -6.30 -17.74 0.37
CA ALA A 124 -7.23 -17.93 1.48
C ALA A 124 -6.66 -18.85 2.56
N ASP A 125 -6.05 -19.98 2.17
CA ASP A 125 -5.43 -20.94 3.08
C ASP A 125 -4.26 -20.30 3.86
N ALA A 126 -3.42 -19.53 3.18
CA ALA A 126 -2.31 -18.82 3.83
C ALA A 126 -2.79 -17.73 4.80
N LEU A 127 -3.86 -16.99 4.46
CA LEU A 127 -4.46 -16.00 5.35
C LEU A 127 -5.02 -16.65 6.62
N ALA A 128 -5.60 -17.87 6.54
CA ALA A 128 -6.08 -18.59 7.70
C ALA A 128 -4.97 -18.89 8.71
N GLU A 129 -3.73 -19.06 8.26
CA GLU A 129 -2.56 -19.24 9.14
C GLU A 129 -1.94 -17.92 9.60
N LEU A 130 -1.93 -16.89 8.76
CA LEU A 130 -1.23 -15.63 9.04
C LEU A 130 -2.08 -14.65 9.86
N ALA A 131 -3.40 -14.62 9.67
CA ALA A 131 -4.26 -13.65 10.35
C ALA A 131 -4.25 -13.78 11.88
N PRO A 132 -4.34 -15.00 12.48
CA PRO A 132 -4.20 -15.14 13.92
C PRO A 132 -2.82 -14.66 14.42
N TYR A 133 -1.75 -15.02 13.72
CA TYR A 133 -0.38 -14.61 14.06
C TYR A 133 -0.20 -13.10 14.03
N ALA A 134 -0.76 -12.43 13.01
CA ALA A 134 -0.75 -10.98 12.91
C ALA A 134 -1.56 -10.32 14.04
N GLY A 135 -2.75 -10.88 14.34
CA GLY A 135 -3.60 -10.41 15.44
C GLY A 135 -2.92 -10.45 16.81
N GLU A 136 -2.17 -11.53 17.10
CA GLU A 136 -1.38 -11.65 18.35
C GLU A 136 -0.30 -10.57 18.48
N ARG A 137 0.15 -10.00 17.36
CA ARG A 137 1.17 -8.93 17.30
C ARG A 137 0.60 -7.54 17.12
N GLY A 138 -0.73 -7.42 17.08
CA GLY A 138 -1.40 -6.14 16.81
C GLY A 138 -1.18 -5.59 15.41
N VAL A 139 -0.81 -6.44 14.44
CA VAL A 139 -0.59 -6.08 13.04
C VAL A 139 -1.83 -6.38 12.22
N ARG A 140 -2.26 -5.42 11.42
CA ARG A 140 -3.34 -5.58 10.48
C ARG A 140 -2.79 -5.94 9.10
N LEU A 141 -3.21 -7.07 8.55
CA LEU A 141 -2.91 -7.46 7.17
C LEU A 141 -3.84 -6.70 6.23
N ALA A 142 -3.30 -6.04 5.21
CA ALA A 142 -4.05 -5.25 4.25
C ALA A 142 -3.95 -5.88 2.85
N LEU A 143 -5.01 -6.55 2.40
CA LEU A 143 -5.05 -7.15 1.06
C LEU A 143 -5.13 -6.05 0.00
N GLU A 144 -4.17 -6.03 -0.90
CA GLU A 144 -4.15 -5.11 -2.02
C GLU A 144 -4.60 -5.80 -3.30
N PRO A 145 -5.79 -5.46 -3.82
CA PRO A 145 -6.16 -5.87 -5.17
C PRO A 145 -5.37 -5.01 -6.16
N LEU A 146 -4.69 -5.65 -7.11
CA LEU A 146 -3.97 -4.94 -8.17
C LEU A 146 -4.80 -4.87 -9.45
N HIS A 147 -4.54 -3.84 -10.27
CA HIS A 147 -5.17 -3.70 -11.59
C HIS A 147 -5.09 -5.02 -12.38
N PRO A 148 -6.14 -5.42 -13.13
CA PRO A 148 -6.20 -6.72 -13.82
C PRO A 148 -5.02 -7.05 -14.71
N MET A 149 -4.29 -6.05 -15.20
CA MET A 149 -3.07 -6.26 -15.98
C MET A 149 -1.98 -7.03 -15.22
N TYR A 150 -2.04 -7.06 -13.88
CA TYR A 150 -1.09 -7.76 -13.02
C TYR A 150 -1.57 -9.14 -12.55
N CYS A 151 -2.72 -9.62 -13.04
CA CYS A 151 -3.33 -10.85 -12.53
C CYS A 151 -2.43 -12.08 -12.70
N ALA A 152 -1.64 -12.12 -13.77
CA ALA A 152 -0.77 -13.26 -14.07
C ALA A 152 0.56 -13.26 -13.30
N ASP A 153 1.11 -12.09 -12.97
CA ASP A 153 2.49 -11.97 -12.49
C ASP A 153 2.64 -11.39 -11.07
N ARG A 154 1.64 -10.65 -10.56
CA ARG A 154 1.77 -9.96 -9.26
C ARG A 154 0.66 -10.25 -8.28
N ALA A 155 -0.62 -10.23 -8.69
CA ALA A 155 -1.73 -10.44 -7.77
C ALA A 155 -2.94 -11.06 -8.45
N VAL A 156 -3.34 -12.23 -7.99
CA VAL A 156 -4.56 -12.92 -8.47
C VAL A 156 -5.85 -12.28 -7.99
N LEU A 157 -5.78 -11.28 -7.12
CA LEU A 157 -6.88 -10.41 -6.72
C LEU A 157 -6.84 -9.14 -7.57
N SER A 158 -7.92 -8.87 -8.30
CA SER A 158 -7.96 -7.78 -9.28
C SER A 158 -9.05 -6.75 -9.03
N THR A 159 -9.91 -6.94 -8.04
CA THR A 159 -10.95 -6.00 -7.63
C THR A 159 -11.04 -5.91 -6.12
N LEU A 160 -11.52 -4.75 -5.63
CA LEU A 160 -11.75 -4.56 -4.19
C LEU A 160 -12.74 -5.59 -3.64
N GLY A 161 -13.77 -5.96 -4.45
CA GLY A 161 -14.73 -7.00 -4.07
C GLY A 161 -14.08 -8.35 -3.81
N GLN A 162 -13.13 -8.78 -4.67
CA GLN A 162 -12.40 -10.04 -4.45
C GLN A 162 -11.53 -10.03 -3.19
N ALA A 163 -10.90 -8.89 -2.88
CA ALA A 163 -10.15 -8.74 -1.64
C ALA A 163 -11.07 -8.81 -0.41
N LEU A 164 -12.24 -8.18 -0.49
CA LEU A 164 -13.25 -8.21 0.59
C LEU A 164 -13.83 -9.60 0.81
N ASP A 165 -14.09 -10.37 -0.26
CA ASP A 165 -14.59 -11.75 -0.14
C ASP A 165 -13.64 -12.63 0.70
N LEU A 166 -12.33 -12.37 0.65
CA LEU A 166 -11.36 -13.05 1.52
C LEU A 166 -11.27 -12.41 2.91
N ALA A 167 -11.23 -11.08 2.98
CA ALA A 167 -11.03 -10.36 4.23
C ALA A 167 -12.18 -10.55 5.22
N GLU A 168 -13.41 -10.73 4.74
CA GLU A 168 -14.61 -10.88 5.57
C GLU A 168 -14.67 -12.20 6.37
N ALA A 169 -13.82 -13.17 6.03
CA ALA A 169 -13.65 -14.39 6.83
C ALA A 169 -12.93 -14.14 8.18
N PHE A 170 -12.36 -12.94 8.38
CA PHE A 170 -11.55 -12.59 9.55
C PHE A 170 -12.08 -11.33 10.23
N PRO A 171 -11.74 -11.07 11.51
CA PRO A 171 -12.00 -9.79 12.17
C PRO A 171 -11.39 -8.62 11.38
N ALA A 172 -12.09 -7.48 11.36
CA ALA A 172 -11.67 -6.30 10.58
C ALA A 172 -10.33 -5.71 11.04
N GLU A 173 -10.01 -5.88 12.30
CA GLU A 173 -8.73 -5.49 12.92
C GLU A 173 -7.56 -6.40 12.54
N GLN A 174 -7.83 -7.63 12.09
CA GLN A 174 -6.79 -8.57 11.64
C GLN A 174 -6.57 -8.51 10.13
N VAL A 175 -7.65 -8.48 9.34
CA VAL A 175 -7.56 -8.44 7.88
C VAL A 175 -8.45 -7.34 7.33
N GLY A 176 -7.81 -6.38 6.68
CA GLY A 176 -8.43 -5.30 5.93
C GLY A 176 -8.02 -5.31 4.47
N VAL A 177 -8.34 -4.23 3.79
CA VAL A 177 -8.07 -4.04 2.37
C VAL A 177 -7.38 -2.70 2.12
N VAL A 178 -6.58 -2.62 1.06
CA VAL A 178 -6.05 -1.37 0.52
C VAL A 178 -7.01 -0.86 -0.54
N VAL A 179 -7.30 0.43 -0.50
CA VAL A 179 -7.91 1.16 -1.61
C VAL A 179 -6.80 1.99 -2.25
N ASP A 180 -6.19 1.48 -3.32
CA ASP A 180 -5.22 2.20 -4.13
C ASP A 180 -5.89 2.71 -5.40
N THR A 181 -5.89 4.02 -5.59
CA THR A 181 -6.57 4.65 -6.72
C THR A 181 -6.09 4.11 -8.07
N PHE A 182 -4.79 3.83 -8.25
CA PHE A 182 -4.24 3.25 -9.47
C PHE A 182 -4.84 1.90 -9.82
N HIS A 183 -5.19 1.13 -8.81
CA HIS A 183 -5.65 -0.24 -9.01
C HIS A 183 -7.16 -0.37 -9.13
N VAL A 184 -7.94 0.58 -8.58
CA VAL A 184 -9.40 0.42 -8.48
C VAL A 184 -10.23 1.46 -9.24
N TRP A 185 -9.64 2.56 -9.74
CA TRP A 185 -10.37 3.68 -10.37
C TRP A 185 -11.25 3.27 -11.56
N TRP A 186 -10.85 2.26 -12.28
CA TRP A 186 -11.51 1.75 -13.49
C TRP A 186 -12.71 0.84 -13.19
N ASP A 187 -12.82 0.31 -11.96
CA ASP A 187 -13.85 -0.66 -11.59
C ASP A 187 -15.21 0.04 -11.42
N PRO A 188 -16.21 -0.26 -12.26
CA PRO A 188 -17.53 0.36 -12.13
C PRO A 188 -18.23 0.05 -10.81
N ASP A 189 -17.79 -0.98 -10.08
CA ASP A 189 -18.33 -1.40 -8.80
C ASP A 189 -17.59 -0.81 -7.59
N VAL A 190 -16.53 -0.01 -7.81
CA VAL A 190 -15.65 0.51 -6.76
C VAL A 190 -16.42 1.23 -5.64
N TRP A 191 -17.42 2.01 -5.98
CA TRP A 191 -18.21 2.79 -5.02
C TRP A 191 -18.97 1.91 -4.04
N ARG A 192 -19.60 0.85 -4.54
CA ARG A 192 -20.30 -0.15 -3.73
C ARG A 192 -19.32 -0.92 -2.85
N GLN A 193 -18.15 -1.27 -3.38
CA GLN A 193 -17.14 -2.03 -2.66
C GLN A 193 -16.44 -1.17 -1.59
N ILE A 194 -16.20 0.11 -1.81
CA ILE A 194 -15.70 1.03 -0.78
C ILE A 194 -16.71 1.13 0.38
N ALA A 195 -17.99 1.31 0.07
CA ALA A 195 -19.04 1.34 1.10
C ALA A 195 -19.14 0.02 1.88
N ARG A 196 -19.01 -1.14 1.18
CA ARG A 196 -18.97 -2.48 1.79
C ARG A 196 -17.74 -2.66 2.69
N ALA A 197 -16.60 -2.13 2.29
CA ALA A 197 -15.37 -2.25 3.05
C ALA A 197 -15.47 -1.64 4.45
N GLY A 198 -16.12 -0.48 4.57
CA GLY A 198 -16.34 0.15 5.86
C GLY A 198 -15.04 0.28 6.66
N THR A 199 -15.08 -0.16 7.92
CA THR A 199 -13.91 -0.17 8.81
C THR A 199 -12.80 -1.12 8.39
N ARG A 200 -13.00 -1.95 7.33
CA ARG A 200 -11.97 -2.82 6.77
C ARG A 200 -10.98 -2.09 5.88
N ILE A 201 -11.20 -0.84 5.49
CA ILE A 201 -10.17 -0.06 4.81
C ILE A 201 -8.99 0.13 5.77
N ALA A 202 -7.84 -0.47 5.44
CA ALA A 202 -6.62 -0.42 6.24
C ALA A 202 -5.63 0.62 5.72
N SER A 203 -5.65 0.90 4.41
CA SER A 203 -4.82 1.91 3.75
C SER A 203 -5.60 2.54 2.59
N PHE A 204 -5.39 3.83 2.39
CA PHE A 204 -5.85 4.56 1.22
C PHE A 204 -4.63 5.16 0.51
N GLN A 205 -4.36 4.68 -0.71
CA GLN A 205 -3.22 5.08 -1.50
C GLN A 205 -3.65 5.85 -2.74
N VAL A 206 -2.91 6.91 -3.07
CA VAL A 206 -3.22 7.81 -4.18
C VAL A 206 -2.01 7.99 -5.09
N CYS A 207 -2.23 7.83 -6.36
CA CYS A 207 -1.41 8.28 -7.47
C CYS A 207 -2.27 8.26 -8.73
N ASP A 208 -1.79 8.84 -9.82
CA ASP A 208 -2.54 8.88 -11.07
C ASP A 208 -2.21 7.72 -12.01
N PHE A 209 -3.09 7.48 -12.97
CA PHE A 209 -2.96 6.46 -14.01
C PHE A 209 -2.63 7.12 -15.34
N LEU A 210 -1.41 6.89 -15.82
CA LEU A 210 -0.91 7.50 -17.05
C LEU A 210 -1.30 6.73 -18.30
N THR A 211 -1.50 7.45 -19.40
CA THR A 211 -1.64 6.87 -20.73
C THR A 211 -0.84 7.68 -21.76
N PRO A 212 -0.16 7.02 -22.73
CA PRO A 212 -0.05 5.57 -22.89
C PRO A 212 0.74 4.92 -21.74
N LEU A 213 0.40 3.68 -21.39
CA LEU A 213 1.20 2.94 -20.42
C LEU A 213 2.62 2.68 -20.97
N PRO A 214 3.65 2.77 -20.13
CA PRO A 214 5.01 2.41 -20.51
C PRO A 214 5.13 0.90 -20.77
N ALA A 215 6.26 0.47 -21.40
CA ALA A 215 6.52 -0.94 -21.66
C ALA A 215 6.55 -1.79 -20.37
N ASP A 216 7.14 -1.27 -19.30
CA ASP A 216 6.93 -1.79 -17.95
C ASP A 216 5.75 -1.07 -17.31
N VAL A 217 4.60 -1.73 -17.30
CA VAL A 217 3.35 -1.15 -16.77
C VAL A 217 3.41 -0.81 -15.28
N LEU A 218 4.38 -1.34 -14.52
CA LEU A 218 4.61 -0.96 -13.13
C LEU A 218 4.94 0.53 -13.01
N LEU A 219 5.59 1.10 -14.02
CA LEU A 219 6.02 2.50 -14.06
C LEU A 219 4.94 3.44 -14.61
N GLY A 220 3.71 2.96 -14.78
CA GLY A 220 2.59 3.72 -15.33
C GLY A 220 1.88 4.63 -14.33
N ARG A 221 2.37 4.73 -13.09
CA ARG A 221 1.84 5.65 -12.08
C ARG A 221 2.32 7.08 -12.35
N GLY A 222 1.46 8.06 -12.08
CA GLY A 222 1.78 9.49 -12.18
C GLY A 222 1.54 10.25 -10.88
N MET A 223 2.07 11.47 -10.81
CA MET A 223 1.69 12.39 -9.76
C MET A 223 0.21 12.77 -9.94
N MET A 224 -0.52 13.00 -8.84
CA MET A 224 -1.92 13.39 -8.90
C MET A 224 -2.12 14.56 -9.88
N GLY A 225 -3.03 14.38 -10.86
CA GLY A 225 -3.32 15.33 -11.93
C GLY A 225 -2.52 15.15 -13.22
N ASP A 226 -1.64 14.15 -13.32
CA ASP A 226 -0.94 13.82 -14.56
C ASP A 226 -1.70 12.84 -15.45
N GLY A 227 -2.75 12.20 -14.92
CA GLY A 227 -3.50 11.14 -15.60
C GLY A 227 -5.01 11.34 -15.63
N HIS A 228 -5.75 10.32 -15.26
CA HIS A 228 -7.20 10.24 -15.50
C HIS A 228 -8.05 10.08 -14.23
N ILE A 229 -7.45 10.03 -13.05
CA ILE A 229 -8.19 9.70 -11.82
C ILE A 229 -8.82 10.94 -11.20
N ASP A 230 -10.12 10.87 -10.93
CA ASP A 230 -10.85 11.88 -10.17
C ASP A 230 -10.75 11.53 -8.66
N PHE A 231 -9.83 12.19 -7.95
CA PHE A 231 -9.51 11.87 -6.55
C PHE A 231 -10.57 12.29 -5.53
N PRO A 232 -11.18 13.49 -5.60
CA PRO A 232 -12.07 13.95 -4.55
C PRO A 232 -13.28 13.03 -4.30
N PRO A 233 -13.97 12.47 -5.31
CA PRO A 233 -15.03 11.51 -5.07
C PRO A 233 -14.55 10.23 -4.37
N LEU A 234 -13.37 9.69 -4.76
CA LEU A 234 -12.79 8.50 -4.13
C LEU A 234 -12.45 8.76 -2.68
N ARG A 235 -11.76 9.89 -2.38
CA ARG A 235 -11.46 10.31 -1.02
C ARG A 235 -12.73 10.41 -0.18
N ARG A 236 -13.75 11.13 -0.67
CA ARG A 236 -15.03 11.28 0.07
C ARG A 236 -15.72 9.95 0.32
N ALA A 237 -15.69 9.02 -0.64
CA ALA A 237 -16.27 7.70 -0.46
C ALA A 237 -15.53 6.88 0.61
N VAL A 238 -14.19 6.93 0.62
CA VAL A 238 -13.35 6.25 1.60
C VAL A 238 -13.56 6.84 3.01
N GLU A 239 -13.63 8.17 3.13
CA GLU A 239 -13.93 8.85 4.40
C GLU A 239 -15.36 8.53 4.88
N ALA A 240 -16.35 8.55 3.99
CA ALA A 240 -17.74 8.19 4.32
C ALA A 240 -17.89 6.73 4.76
N ALA A 241 -17.03 5.83 4.27
CA ALA A 241 -16.95 4.45 4.73
C ALA A 241 -16.33 4.31 6.14
N GLY A 242 -15.80 5.40 6.73
CA GLY A 242 -15.26 5.43 8.08
C GLY A 242 -13.72 5.38 8.18
N TYR A 243 -13.01 5.44 7.07
CA TYR A 243 -11.54 5.52 7.09
C TYR A 243 -11.08 6.91 7.56
N SER A 244 -10.24 6.94 8.56
CA SER A 244 -9.67 8.16 9.15
C SER A 244 -8.15 8.20 9.19
N GLY A 245 -7.51 7.16 8.60
CA GLY A 245 -6.05 7.03 8.55
C GLY A 245 -5.37 8.00 7.58
N ASP A 246 -4.10 7.74 7.33
CA ASP A 246 -3.27 8.54 6.43
C ASP A 246 -3.61 8.26 4.96
N VAL A 247 -3.42 9.27 4.11
CA VAL A 247 -3.51 9.17 2.64
C VAL A 247 -2.10 9.08 2.11
N GLU A 248 -1.74 7.91 1.60
CA GLU A 248 -0.38 7.58 1.21
C GLU A 248 -0.19 7.81 -0.29
N VAL A 249 0.84 8.57 -0.68
CA VAL A 249 1.21 8.77 -2.09
C VAL A 249 2.26 7.75 -2.47
N GLU A 250 1.89 6.83 -3.38
CA GLU A 250 2.77 5.77 -3.87
C GLU A 250 2.95 5.84 -5.38
N ILE A 251 4.14 6.21 -5.84
CA ILE A 251 4.43 6.41 -7.26
C ILE A 251 5.63 5.58 -7.71
N PHE A 252 5.37 4.63 -8.61
CA PHE A 252 6.37 3.92 -9.39
C PHE A 252 6.43 4.57 -10.77
N ASN A 253 7.45 5.41 -11.00
CA ASN A 253 7.61 6.12 -12.26
C ASN A 253 9.07 6.54 -12.44
N ALA A 254 9.66 6.21 -13.60
CA ALA A 254 11.07 6.47 -13.87
C ALA A 254 11.41 7.97 -13.90
N GLU A 255 10.52 8.83 -14.40
CA GLU A 255 10.72 10.27 -14.46
C GLU A 255 10.62 10.90 -13.06
N VAL A 256 9.64 10.48 -12.26
CA VAL A 256 9.53 10.90 -10.85
C VAL A 256 10.79 10.50 -10.09
N TRP A 257 11.28 9.28 -10.29
CA TRP A 257 12.50 8.80 -9.66
C TRP A 257 13.77 9.52 -10.13
N ALA A 258 13.80 10.01 -11.37
CA ALA A 258 14.90 10.82 -11.90
C ALA A 258 14.89 12.27 -11.39
N THR A 259 13.72 12.78 -10.99
CA THR A 259 13.54 14.12 -10.46
C THR A 259 14.20 14.28 -9.09
N ASP A 260 14.63 15.50 -8.74
CA ASP A 260 15.11 15.81 -7.40
C ASP A 260 14.02 15.49 -6.36
N PRO A 261 14.30 14.65 -5.33
CA PRO A 261 13.26 14.21 -4.41
C PRO A 261 12.62 15.33 -3.58
N ASP A 262 13.34 16.42 -3.25
CA ASP A 262 12.72 17.57 -2.57
C ASP A 262 11.71 18.29 -3.51
N GLN A 263 11.97 18.32 -4.82
CA GLN A 263 11.01 18.81 -5.81
C GLN A 263 9.81 17.87 -5.94
N VAL A 264 10.03 16.54 -5.87
CA VAL A 264 8.94 15.55 -5.85
C VAL A 264 8.03 15.81 -4.64
N LEU A 265 8.59 16.00 -3.43
CA LEU A 265 7.79 16.30 -2.24
C LEU A 265 7.04 17.63 -2.35
N ALA A 266 7.66 18.67 -2.90
CA ALA A 266 7.00 19.96 -3.10
C ALA A 266 5.80 19.84 -4.07
N THR A 267 5.96 19.10 -5.17
CA THR A 267 4.87 18.83 -6.12
C THR A 267 3.78 17.97 -5.48
N MET A 268 4.18 16.92 -4.77
CA MET A 268 3.27 15.99 -4.08
C MET A 268 2.39 16.71 -3.07
N THR A 269 2.98 17.54 -2.20
CA THR A 269 2.22 18.29 -1.19
C THR A 269 1.26 19.29 -1.81
N ALA A 270 1.69 20.02 -2.84
CA ALA A 270 0.82 20.98 -3.55
C ALA A 270 -0.36 20.25 -4.20
N ARG A 271 -0.11 19.21 -4.98
CA ARG A 271 -1.16 18.47 -5.69
C ARG A 271 -2.08 17.66 -4.77
N TYR A 272 -1.58 17.17 -3.65
CA TYR A 272 -2.42 16.57 -2.63
C TYR A 272 -3.46 17.57 -2.13
N VAL A 273 -3.04 18.78 -1.79
CA VAL A 273 -3.94 19.85 -1.34
C VAL A 273 -4.91 20.26 -2.44
N ASP A 274 -4.41 20.48 -3.66
CA ASP A 274 -5.19 21.08 -4.73
C ASP A 274 -6.12 20.09 -5.45
N LEU A 275 -5.77 18.80 -5.48
CA LEU A 275 -6.48 17.79 -6.27
C LEU A 275 -7.11 16.67 -5.44
N VAL A 276 -6.48 16.25 -4.33
CA VAL A 276 -7.05 15.18 -3.48
C VAL A 276 -8.00 15.77 -2.45
N LEU A 277 -7.65 16.91 -1.84
CA LEU A 277 -8.48 17.57 -0.83
C LEU A 277 -9.51 18.54 -1.41
N ALA A 278 -9.55 18.73 -2.73
CA ALA A 278 -10.58 19.56 -3.37
C ALA A 278 -12.00 19.13 -2.96
N ASP A 279 -12.94 20.10 -2.93
CA ASP A 279 -14.34 19.90 -2.59
C ASP A 279 -15.16 19.17 -3.67
#